data_dfb94cd2ec0b5e0e5780a43d4c9e9871
#
_entry.id   dfb94cd2ec0b5e0e5780a43d4c9e9871
#
_cell.length_a   1.000
_cell.length_b   1.000
_cell.length_c   1.000
_cell.angle_alpha   90.00
_cell.angle_beta   90.00
_cell.angle_gamma   90.00
#
_symmetry.space_group_name_H-M   'P 1'
#
loop_
_entity.id
_entity.type
_entity.pdbx_description
1 polymer ?
#
loop_
_entity_poly.entity_id
_entity_poly.type
_entity_poly.pdbx_seq_one_letter_code
_entity_poly.pdbx_strand_id
1 'polypeptide(L)'
;MMKGKIMEKRLFTSECVTNGHPDKVADSISDAILDACLAQDPQSRVACETMVTTDFCMICGEITTRAVVDYASVAREAIRDIGYTHKGDGFDADTVEIQCRIHTQSADIALGTNE
;
A
#
# COMPACT_ATOMS: atom_id res chain seq x y z
N MET A 1 -3.24 12.63 -9.86
CA MET A 1 -3.34 12.12 -9.96
C MET A 1 -3.64 11.67 -10.45
N MET A 2 -3.29 11.65 -10.96
CA MET A 2 -3.76 10.87 -11.34
C MET A 2 -3.55 10.46 -12.64
N LYS A 3 -2.79 10.89 -13.72
CA LYS A 3 -2.84 10.42 -14.99
C LYS A 3 -1.90 9.34 -15.27
N GLY A 4 -0.63 9.43 -15.02
CA GLY A 4 0.32 8.36 -15.22
C GLY A 4 -0.04 7.17 -14.38
N LYS A 5 -0.47 7.44 -13.20
CA LYS A 5 -0.86 6.39 -12.32
C LYS A 5 -2.07 5.66 -12.83
N ILE A 6 -2.98 6.35 -13.47
CA ILE A 6 -4.13 5.71 -14.05
C ILE A 6 -3.73 4.78 -15.18
N MET A 7 -2.77 5.20 -15.98
CA MET A 7 -2.29 4.36 -17.03
C MET A 7 -1.67 3.09 -16.50
N GLU A 8 -0.84 3.23 -15.51
CA GLU A 8 -0.21 2.06 -14.92
C GLU A 8 -1.22 1.11 -14.36
N LYS A 9 -2.21 1.62 -13.69
CA LYS A 9 -3.23 0.77 -13.13
C LYS A 9 -3.97 0.03 -14.22
N ARG A 10 -4.22 0.70 -15.32
CA ARG A 10 -4.94 0.08 -16.39
C ARG A 10 -4.17 -1.07 -17.01
N LEU A 11 -2.88 -0.88 -17.25
CA LEU A 11 -2.06 -1.94 -17.79
C LEU A 11 -2.01 -3.12 -16.85
N PHE A 12 -1.83 -2.83 -15.61
CA PHE A 12 -1.75 -3.84 -14.60
C PHE A 12 -3.04 -4.62 -14.49
N THR A 13 -4.15 -3.91 -14.48
CA THR A 13 -5.44 -4.52 -14.34
C THR A 13 -5.76 -5.45 -15.49
N SER A 14 -5.35 -5.10 -16.69
CA SER A 14 -5.69 -5.93 -17.81
C SER A 14 -5.04 -7.31 -17.71
N GLU A 15 -3.96 -7.41 -16.95
CA GLU A 15 -3.32 -8.68 -16.75
C GLU A 15 -4.02 -9.53 -15.72
N CYS A 16 -4.59 -8.91 -14.72
CA CYS A 16 -5.05 -9.61 -13.55
C CYS A 16 -6.51 -9.44 -13.24
N VAL A 17 -7.26 -8.85 -14.15
CA VAL A 17 -8.63 -8.49 -13.85
C VAL A 17 -9.49 -9.67 -13.43
N THR A 18 -9.21 -10.84 -13.95
CA THR A 18 -10.02 -12.00 -13.63
C THR A 18 -9.70 -12.57 -12.25
N ASN A 19 -8.64 -12.08 -11.62
CA ASN A 19 -8.18 -12.67 -10.39
C ASN A 19 -8.35 -11.77 -9.20
N GLY A 20 -9.40 -11.01 -9.15
CA GLY A 20 -9.68 -10.37 -7.91
C GLY A 20 -9.49 -8.88 -7.90
N HIS A 21 -9.45 -8.27 -9.05
CA HIS A 21 -9.46 -6.83 -9.10
C HIS A 21 -8.27 -6.20 -8.40
N PRO A 22 -7.10 -6.29 -9.00
CA PRO A 22 -5.88 -5.77 -8.35
C PRO A 22 -5.96 -4.29 -8.00
N ASP A 23 -6.73 -3.49 -8.73
CA ASP A 23 -6.90 -2.10 -8.36
C ASP A 23 -7.54 -1.98 -7.00
N LYS A 24 -8.53 -2.79 -6.75
CA LYS A 24 -9.22 -2.75 -5.48
C LYS A 24 -8.33 -3.21 -4.35
N VAL A 25 -7.55 -4.23 -4.60
CA VAL A 25 -6.60 -4.72 -3.61
C VAL A 25 -5.57 -3.63 -3.31
N ALA A 26 -5.03 -3.02 -4.35
CA ALA A 26 -4.02 -1.98 -4.17
C ALA A 26 -4.58 -0.80 -3.39
N ASP A 27 -5.79 -0.38 -3.72
CA ASP A 27 -6.42 0.73 -3.02
C ASP A 27 -6.67 0.39 -1.55
N SER A 28 -7.09 -0.83 -1.29
CA SER A 28 -7.34 -1.26 0.09
C SER A 28 -6.05 -1.25 0.90
N ILE A 29 -4.95 -1.66 0.31
CA ILE A 29 -3.68 -1.65 1.00
C ILE A 29 -3.24 -0.22 1.30
N SER A 30 -3.34 0.67 0.33
CA SER A 30 -2.97 2.06 0.54
C SER A 30 -3.85 2.71 1.61
N ASP A 31 -5.14 2.41 1.58
CA ASP A 31 -6.06 2.93 2.58
C ASP A 31 -5.73 2.41 3.97
N ALA A 32 -5.38 1.14 4.06
CA ALA A 32 -5.05 0.55 5.36
C ALA A 32 -3.81 1.20 5.96
N ILE A 33 -2.84 1.52 5.12
CA ILE A 33 -1.62 2.18 5.58
C ILE A 33 -1.95 3.59 6.06
N LEU A 34 -2.77 4.31 5.30
CA LEU A 34 -3.20 5.64 5.70
C LEU A 34 -3.92 5.57 7.05
N ASP A 35 -4.85 4.64 7.19
CA ASP A 35 -5.60 4.50 8.44
C ASP A 35 -4.68 4.18 9.62
N ALA A 36 -3.71 3.32 9.41
CA ALA A 36 -2.80 2.95 10.47
C ALA A 36 -1.97 4.14 10.94
N CYS A 37 -1.54 4.98 10.02
CA CYS A 37 -0.79 6.17 10.37
C CYS A 37 -1.68 7.17 11.10
N LEU A 38 -2.87 7.41 10.58
CA LEU A 38 -3.77 8.40 11.17
C LEU A 38 -4.25 7.97 12.55
N ALA A 39 -4.35 6.67 12.79
CA ALA A 39 -4.78 6.19 14.10
C ALA A 39 -3.82 6.59 15.20
N GLN A 40 -2.54 6.69 14.89
CA GLN A 40 -1.54 7.07 15.88
C GLN A 40 -1.19 8.55 15.78
N ASP A 41 -1.30 9.12 14.59
CA ASP A 41 -0.92 10.52 14.39
C ASP A 41 -1.87 11.15 13.39
N PRO A 42 -2.88 11.88 13.88
CA PRO A 42 -3.86 12.49 12.98
C PRO A 42 -3.28 13.51 12.01
N GLN A 43 -2.05 13.96 12.24
CA GLN A 43 -1.40 14.93 11.36
C GLN A 43 -0.54 14.26 10.29
N SER A 44 -0.62 12.96 10.18
CA SER A 44 0.20 12.23 9.21
C SER A 44 -0.06 12.69 7.78
N ARG A 45 1.01 12.72 7.00
CA ARG A 45 0.90 12.93 5.56
C ARG A 45 1.35 11.65 4.89
N VAL A 46 0.48 11.09 4.10
CA VAL A 46 0.71 9.78 3.51
C VAL A 46 0.53 9.87 2.01
N ALA A 47 1.60 9.74 1.27
CA ALA A 47 1.59 9.71 -0.18
C ALA A 47 2.11 8.34 -0.58
N CYS A 48 1.24 7.37 -0.60
CA CYS A 48 1.61 5.98 -0.75
C CYS A 48 0.88 5.35 -1.92
N GLU A 49 1.64 4.66 -2.77
CA GLU A 49 1.10 3.95 -3.91
C GLU A 49 1.37 2.47 -3.75
N THR A 50 0.45 1.66 -4.22
CA THR A 50 0.57 0.22 -4.13
C THR A 50 0.36 -0.40 -5.50
N MET A 51 1.23 -1.33 -5.85
CA MET A 51 1.10 -2.11 -7.08
C MET A 51 1.11 -3.57 -6.72
N VAL A 52 0.18 -4.33 -7.29
CA VAL A 52 0.11 -5.75 -7.02
C VAL A 52 0.11 -6.52 -8.34
N THR A 53 0.72 -7.67 -8.31
CA THR A 53 0.67 -8.60 -9.42
C THR A 53 0.74 -10.00 -8.81
N THR A 54 0.87 -11.02 -9.62
CA THR A 54 0.87 -12.38 -9.12
C THR A 54 1.94 -12.57 -8.05
N ASP A 55 1.51 -12.92 -6.86
CA ASP A 55 2.38 -13.24 -5.72
C ASP A 55 3.32 -12.11 -5.32
N PHE A 56 3.01 -10.87 -5.68
CA PHE A 56 3.92 -9.77 -5.40
C PHE A 56 3.16 -8.47 -5.15
N CYS A 57 3.64 -7.72 -4.17
CA CYS A 57 3.05 -6.43 -3.81
C CYS A 57 4.19 -5.45 -3.55
N MET A 58 4.14 -4.30 -4.21
CA MET A 58 5.11 -3.23 -4.00
C MET A 58 4.39 -2.03 -3.43
N ILE A 59 4.91 -1.49 -2.34
CA ILE A 59 4.37 -0.30 -1.72
C ILE A 59 5.46 0.75 -1.74
N CYS A 60 5.18 1.91 -2.30
CA CYS A 60 6.20 2.94 -2.37
C CYS A 60 5.58 4.32 -2.18
N GLY A 61 6.43 5.27 -1.80
CA GLY A 61 5.96 6.61 -1.60
C GLY A 61 6.67 7.31 -0.46
N GLU A 62 6.05 8.36 0.02
CA GLU A 62 6.62 9.15 1.11
C GLU A 62 5.58 9.34 2.20
N ILE A 63 6.01 9.16 3.42
CA ILE A 63 5.13 9.28 4.57
C ILE A 63 5.81 10.13 5.62
N THR A 64 5.10 11.15 6.10
CA THR A 64 5.56 11.99 7.20
C THR A 64 4.63 11.74 8.36
N THR A 65 5.13 11.13 9.43
CA THR A 65 4.28 10.74 10.54
C THR A 65 5.09 10.49 11.79
N ARG A 66 4.42 10.60 12.92
CA ARG A 66 4.99 10.17 14.20
C ARG A 66 4.60 8.74 14.50
N ALA A 67 3.73 8.17 13.72
CA ALA A 67 3.27 6.81 13.94
C ALA A 67 4.41 5.83 13.71
N VAL A 68 4.36 4.72 14.43
CA VAL A 68 5.27 3.61 14.21
C VAL A 68 4.43 2.49 13.62
N VAL A 69 4.63 2.23 12.34
CA VAL A 69 3.80 1.29 11.59
C VAL A 69 4.67 0.31 10.83
N ASP A 70 4.34 -0.97 10.94
CA ASP A 70 4.97 -2.00 10.13
C ASP A 70 4.14 -2.11 8.85
N TYR A 71 4.56 -1.42 7.81
CA TYR A 71 3.77 -1.31 6.60
C TYR A 71 3.53 -2.66 5.94
N ALA A 72 4.52 -3.52 5.96
CA ALA A 72 4.34 -4.84 5.35
C ALA A 72 3.28 -5.65 6.09
N SER A 73 3.27 -5.57 7.41
CA SER A 73 2.26 -6.28 8.19
C SER A 73 0.87 -5.72 7.93
N VAL A 74 0.76 -4.41 7.85
CA VAL A 74 -0.53 -3.78 7.57
C VAL A 74 -1.03 -4.22 6.20
N ALA A 75 -0.13 -4.24 5.23
CA ALA A 75 -0.51 -4.67 3.88
C ALA A 75 -0.97 -6.12 3.87
N ARG A 76 -0.26 -6.98 4.56
CA ARG A 76 -0.60 -8.40 4.58
C ARG A 76 -1.96 -8.62 5.24
N GLU A 77 -2.24 -7.87 6.30
CA GLU A 77 -3.54 -7.98 6.93
C GLU A 77 -4.66 -7.46 6.04
N ALA A 78 -4.39 -6.39 5.30
CA ALA A 78 -5.38 -5.87 4.37
C ALA A 78 -5.70 -6.91 3.30
N ILE A 79 -4.68 -7.59 2.80
CA ILE A 79 -4.89 -8.64 1.81
C ILE A 79 -5.71 -9.77 2.40
N ARG A 80 -5.41 -10.14 3.64
CA ARG A 80 -6.14 -11.21 4.29
C ARG A 80 -7.61 -10.83 4.51
N ASP A 81 -7.86 -9.58 4.87
CA ASP A 81 -9.22 -9.12 5.11
C ASP A 81 -10.07 -9.15 3.86
N ILE A 82 -9.46 -9.03 2.70
CA ILE A 82 -10.19 -9.11 1.45
C ILE A 82 -10.51 -10.56 1.11
N GLY A 83 -9.82 -11.50 1.73
CA GLY A 83 -10.10 -12.90 1.50
C GLY A 83 -9.13 -13.62 0.60
N TYR A 84 -7.98 -13.04 0.34
CA TYR A 84 -6.99 -13.69 -0.51
C TYR A 84 -6.08 -14.55 0.34
N THR A 85 -6.54 -15.77 0.60
CA THR A 85 -5.78 -16.71 1.41
C THR A 85 -5.60 -18.05 0.73
N HIS A 86 -6.09 -18.20 -0.50
CA HIS A 86 -6.00 -19.47 -1.21
C HIS A 86 -4.87 -19.44 -2.21
N LYS A 87 -4.04 -20.46 -2.19
CA LYS A 87 -2.88 -20.48 -3.03
C LYS A 87 -3.19 -20.45 -4.51
N GLY A 88 -4.27 -20.95 -4.93
CA GLY A 88 -4.58 -20.98 -6.35
C GLY A 88 -4.98 -19.65 -6.95
N ASP A 89 -5.12 -18.64 -6.12
CA ASP A 89 -5.62 -17.35 -6.58
C ASP A 89 -4.54 -16.45 -7.15
N GLY A 90 -3.30 -16.88 -7.10
CA GLY A 90 -2.20 -16.05 -7.59
C GLY A 90 -1.82 -14.92 -6.66
N PHE A 91 -2.41 -14.88 -5.49
CA PHE A 91 -2.16 -13.81 -4.55
C PHE A 91 -2.66 -14.25 -3.18
N ASP A 92 -1.75 -14.79 -2.38
CA ASP A 92 -2.09 -15.38 -1.09
C ASP A 92 -1.50 -14.52 0.01
N ALA A 93 -2.33 -14.08 0.94
CA ALA A 93 -1.90 -13.18 2.01
C ALA A 93 -0.73 -13.75 2.81
N ASP A 94 -0.66 -15.07 2.93
CA ASP A 94 0.39 -15.67 3.74
C ASP A 94 1.72 -15.79 3.03
N THR A 95 1.71 -15.85 1.70
CA THR A 95 2.94 -16.12 0.96
C THR A 95 3.33 -15.02 -0.01
N VAL A 96 2.48 -14.05 -0.23
CA VAL A 96 2.79 -12.98 -1.18
C VAL A 96 4.04 -12.23 -0.73
N GLU A 97 4.89 -11.94 -1.68
CA GLU A 97 6.07 -11.15 -1.40
C GLU A 97 5.69 -9.68 -1.32
N ILE A 98 6.04 -9.02 -0.24
CA ILE A 98 5.71 -7.61 -0.05
C ILE A 98 7.00 -6.84 0.08
N GLN A 99 7.18 -5.84 -0.78
CA GLN A 99 8.33 -4.96 -0.71
C GLN A 99 7.84 -3.55 -0.45
N CYS A 100 8.52 -2.87 0.46
CA CYS A 100 8.18 -1.51 0.82
C CYS A 100 9.36 -0.60 0.49
N ARG A 101 9.08 0.39 -0.33
CA ARG A 101 10.05 1.43 -0.65
C ARG A 101 9.46 2.74 -0.22
N ILE A 102 9.33 2.90 1.08
CA ILE A 102 8.72 4.08 1.67
C ILE A 102 9.78 4.92 2.31
N HIS A 103 9.82 6.17 1.91
CA HIS A 103 10.72 7.14 2.52
C HIS A 103 9.95 7.80 3.65
N THR A 104 10.41 7.61 4.87
CA THR A 104 9.69 8.05 6.06
C THR A 104 10.40 9.20 6.73
N GLN A 105 9.64 10.19 7.16
CA GLN A 105 10.17 11.28 7.98
C GLN A 105 9.30 11.43 9.20
N SER A 106 9.92 11.86 10.30
CA SER A 106 9.11 12.21 11.44
C SER A 106 8.52 13.59 11.22
N ALA A 107 7.35 13.83 11.80
CA ALA A 107 6.70 15.12 11.64
C ALA A 107 7.56 16.26 12.14
N ASP A 108 8.31 16.02 13.22
CA ASP A 108 9.15 17.06 13.78
C ASP A 108 10.28 17.45 12.83
N ILE A 109 10.88 16.46 12.19
CA ILE A 109 11.94 16.73 11.23
C ILE A 109 11.39 17.46 10.02
N ALA A 110 10.21 17.05 9.57
CA ALA A 110 9.60 17.69 8.42
C ALA A 110 9.30 19.15 8.69
N LEU A 111 8.83 19.46 9.87
CA LEU A 111 8.57 20.84 10.25
C LEU A 111 9.87 21.66 10.23
N GLY A 112 10.91 21.12 10.80
CA GLY A 112 12.18 21.79 10.79
C GLY A 112 12.71 22.01 9.39
N THR A 113 12.51 21.05 8.55
CA THR A 113 12.97 21.14 7.17
C THR A 113 12.23 22.23 6.40
N ASN A 114 10.99 22.41 6.71
CA ASN A 114 10.17 23.37 6.00
C ASN A 114 10.41 24.80 6.42
N GLU A 115 11.13 24.99 7.47
CA GLU A 115 11.46 26.31 7.91
C GLU A 115 12.63 26.86 7.13
#